data_502ee592002676bd96e155275330863d
#
_entry.id   502ee592002676bd96e155275330863d
#
_cell.length_a   1.000
_cell.length_b   1.000
_cell.length_c   1.000
_cell.angle_alpha   90.00
_cell.angle_beta   90.00
_cell.angle_gamma   90.00
#
_symmetry.space_group_name_H-M   'P 1'
#
loop_
_entity.id
_entity.type
_entity.pdbx_description
1 polymer ?
#
loop_
_entity_poly.entity_id
_entity_poly.type
_entity_poly.pdbx_seq_one_letter_code
_entity_poly.pdbx_strand_id
1 'polypeptide(L)'
;MKQILYKLFEHQYLGRDEARTILQNIAQGKYNDVQVASLITVFLMRNISVEELCGFRDALLEMRVPVDLSEFAPIDIVGTGGDGKNTFNISTASCFTVAGAGFPVVKHGNYGATSVSGASNVMEQHGVKFTNDVDQLRRSMEQCNIAYLHAPLFNPALKAVAPVRKGLAVRTFFNMLGPLVNPVLPAYQLLGVYNLPLLRLYTYTYQESKTKFAVVHSLDGYDEISLTNEFKVATSANEKIYTPESLGFSRYKDTDLDGGQTPEDAAKIFDNIMNNTATEAQKNVVVINSAFAIHVVCPEKTIEECIAMAKESLESGRALTTLKKFIELNS
;
A
#
# COMPACT_ATOMS: atom_id res chain seq x y z
N MET A 1 -7.63 -30.10 3.76
CA MET A 1 -7.26 -29.71 2.39
C MET A 1 -7.98 -30.51 1.29
N LYS A 2 -7.96 -31.86 1.25
CA LYS A 2 -8.55 -32.64 0.12
C LYS A 2 -9.99 -32.21 -0.22
N GLN A 3 -10.89 -32.16 0.74
CA GLN A 3 -12.30 -31.76 0.53
C GLN A 3 -12.42 -30.31 0.02
N ILE A 4 -11.56 -29.41 0.53
CA ILE A 4 -11.50 -28.01 0.10
C ILE A 4 -11.12 -27.92 -1.38
N LEU A 5 -10.07 -28.65 -1.78
CA LEU A 5 -9.63 -28.68 -3.20
C LEU A 5 -10.72 -29.23 -4.13
N TYR A 6 -11.41 -30.31 -3.75
CA TYR A 6 -12.54 -30.83 -4.54
C TYR A 6 -13.64 -29.78 -4.72
N LYS A 7 -14.06 -29.12 -3.62
CA LYS A 7 -15.05 -28.02 -3.66
C LYS A 7 -14.62 -26.93 -4.66
N LEU A 8 -13.34 -26.53 -4.60
CA LEU A 8 -12.79 -25.48 -5.48
C LEU A 8 -12.65 -25.93 -6.94
N PHE A 9 -12.31 -27.20 -7.18
CA PHE A 9 -12.21 -27.79 -8.53
C PHE A 9 -13.60 -27.92 -9.21
N GLU A 10 -14.66 -28.00 -8.41
CA GLU A 10 -16.05 -27.91 -8.86
C GLU A 10 -16.55 -26.46 -9.02
N HIS A 11 -15.64 -25.48 -9.07
CA HIS A 11 -15.91 -24.04 -9.21
C HIS A 11 -16.76 -23.43 -8.08
N GLN A 12 -16.84 -24.08 -6.93
CA GLN A 12 -17.50 -23.51 -5.76
C GLN A 12 -16.58 -22.51 -5.05
N TYR A 13 -17.18 -21.56 -4.36
CA TYR A 13 -16.47 -20.55 -3.57
C TYR A 13 -16.38 -20.94 -2.10
N LEU A 14 -15.34 -20.42 -1.44
CA LEU A 14 -15.23 -20.52 0.03
C LEU A 14 -16.06 -19.41 0.67
N GLY A 15 -16.71 -19.74 1.78
CA GLY A 15 -17.22 -18.70 2.67
C GLY A 15 -16.08 -18.02 3.44
N ARG A 16 -16.36 -16.86 4.03
CA ARG A 16 -15.38 -16.05 4.78
C ARG A 16 -14.70 -16.83 5.90
N ASP A 17 -15.48 -17.58 6.70
CA ASP A 17 -14.95 -18.38 7.81
C ASP A 17 -14.13 -19.59 7.33
N GLU A 18 -14.50 -20.21 6.19
CA GLU A 18 -13.72 -21.28 5.59
C GLU A 18 -12.35 -20.74 5.12
N ALA A 19 -12.34 -19.63 4.38
CA ALA A 19 -11.12 -19.00 3.91
C ALA A 19 -10.20 -18.59 5.08
N ARG A 20 -10.78 -17.99 6.14
CA ARG A 20 -10.07 -17.65 7.37
C ARG A 20 -9.40 -18.88 7.99
N THR A 21 -10.18 -19.95 8.20
CA THR A 21 -9.69 -21.19 8.80
C THR A 21 -8.60 -21.85 7.96
N ILE A 22 -8.72 -21.83 6.63
CA ILE A 22 -7.72 -22.38 5.72
C ILE A 22 -6.39 -21.65 5.90
N LEU A 23 -6.38 -20.32 5.92
CA LEU A 23 -5.13 -19.56 6.06
C LEU A 23 -4.50 -19.73 7.44
N GLN A 24 -5.30 -19.79 8.51
CA GLN A 24 -4.82 -20.12 9.85
C GLN A 24 -4.14 -21.50 9.87
N ASN A 25 -4.75 -22.50 9.22
CA ASN A 25 -4.18 -23.85 9.14
C ASN A 25 -2.88 -23.90 8.30
N ILE A 26 -2.79 -23.08 7.23
CA ILE A 26 -1.54 -22.91 6.46
C ILE A 26 -0.45 -22.33 7.38
N ALA A 27 -0.75 -21.26 8.10
CA ALA A 27 0.19 -20.60 9.00
C ALA A 27 0.69 -21.54 10.12
N GLN A 28 -0.15 -22.48 10.55
CA GLN A 28 0.17 -23.51 11.54
C GLN A 28 0.91 -24.74 10.94
N GLY A 29 1.21 -24.76 9.64
CA GLY A 29 1.90 -25.86 8.98
C GLY A 29 1.07 -27.15 8.84
N LYS A 30 -0.26 -27.07 8.93
CA LYS A 30 -1.15 -28.25 8.80
C LYS A 30 -1.27 -28.79 7.38
N TYR A 31 -0.77 -28.04 6.39
CA TYR A 31 -0.81 -28.40 4.99
C TYR A 31 0.61 -28.37 4.41
N ASN A 32 0.92 -29.32 3.54
CA ASN A 32 2.21 -29.36 2.86
C ASN A 32 2.24 -28.38 1.66
N ASP A 33 3.43 -28.10 1.15
CA ASP A 33 3.66 -27.13 0.08
C ASP A 33 2.87 -27.45 -1.21
N VAL A 34 2.72 -28.74 -1.55
CA VAL A 34 1.95 -29.16 -2.74
C VAL A 34 0.48 -28.82 -2.58
N GLN A 35 -0.09 -29.01 -1.38
CA GLN A 35 -1.47 -28.65 -1.10
C GLN A 35 -1.69 -27.15 -1.12
N VAL A 36 -0.74 -26.38 -0.57
CA VAL A 36 -0.78 -24.92 -0.58
C VAL A 36 -0.62 -24.37 -2.00
N ALA A 37 0.30 -24.94 -2.79
CA ALA A 37 0.48 -24.57 -4.20
C ALA A 37 -0.79 -24.85 -5.02
N SER A 38 -1.42 -26.01 -4.81
CA SER A 38 -2.67 -26.37 -5.48
C SER A 38 -3.79 -25.35 -5.15
N LEU A 39 -3.92 -24.98 -3.88
CA LEU A 39 -4.89 -23.96 -3.46
C LEU A 39 -4.62 -22.61 -4.14
N ILE A 40 -3.37 -22.15 -4.12
CA ILE A 40 -2.98 -20.88 -4.75
C ILE A 40 -3.30 -20.91 -6.26
N THR A 41 -3.02 -22.03 -6.92
CA THR A 41 -3.25 -22.19 -8.37
C THR A 41 -4.72 -22.05 -8.73
N VAL A 42 -5.65 -22.52 -7.89
CA VAL A 42 -7.09 -22.31 -8.13
C VAL A 42 -7.42 -20.83 -8.23
N PHE A 43 -6.88 -20.00 -7.33
CA PHE A 43 -7.11 -18.55 -7.34
C PHE A 43 -6.35 -17.80 -8.46
N LEU A 44 -5.42 -18.46 -9.15
CA LEU A 44 -4.83 -17.96 -10.39
C LEU A 44 -5.72 -18.26 -11.61
N MET A 45 -6.46 -19.37 -11.56
CA MET A 45 -7.35 -19.81 -12.63
C MET A 45 -8.72 -19.14 -12.60
N ARG A 46 -9.13 -18.63 -11.45
CA ARG A 46 -10.38 -17.88 -11.27
C ARG A 46 -10.19 -16.67 -10.37
N ASN A 47 -11.10 -15.72 -10.46
CA ASN A 47 -11.09 -14.58 -9.56
C ASN A 47 -11.44 -14.98 -8.12
N ILE A 48 -10.75 -14.35 -7.16
CA ILE A 48 -11.09 -14.45 -5.75
C ILE A 48 -12.40 -13.66 -5.47
N SER A 49 -13.28 -14.20 -4.64
CA SER A 49 -14.48 -13.48 -4.18
C SER A 49 -14.16 -12.51 -3.05
N VAL A 50 -15.10 -11.58 -2.76
CA VAL A 50 -14.99 -10.66 -1.61
C VAL A 50 -14.93 -11.45 -0.30
N GLU A 51 -15.78 -12.47 -0.14
CA GLU A 51 -15.82 -13.32 1.05
C GLU A 51 -14.49 -14.05 1.28
N GLU A 52 -13.91 -14.61 0.23
CA GLU A 52 -12.61 -15.29 0.28
C GLU A 52 -11.50 -14.32 0.67
N LEU A 53 -11.44 -13.15 0.03
CA LEU A 53 -10.45 -12.12 0.33
C LEU A 53 -10.58 -11.62 1.77
N CYS A 54 -11.80 -11.34 2.22
CA CYS A 54 -12.09 -10.94 3.60
C CYS A 54 -11.66 -12.02 4.59
N GLY A 55 -11.95 -13.30 4.33
CA GLY A 55 -11.54 -14.39 5.19
C GLY A 55 -10.02 -14.52 5.31
N PHE A 56 -9.29 -14.42 4.22
CA PHE A 56 -7.83 -14.43 4.24
C PHE A 56 -7.25 -13.20 4.96
N ARG A 57 -7.81 -12.01 4.72
CA ARG A 57 -7.45 -10.80 5.44
C ARG A 57 -7.66 -10.96 6.94
N ASP A 58 -8.84 -11.41 7.35
CA ASP A 58 -9.19 -11.57 8.76
C ASP A 58 -8.23 -12.52 9.48
N ALA A 59 -7.86 -13.65 8.85
CA ALA A 59 -6.87 -14.58 9.37
C ALA A 59 -5.51 -13.91 9.61
N LEU A 60 -5.03 -13.10 8.66
CA LEU A 60 -3.76 -12.39 8.80
C LEU A 60 -3.82 -11.33 9.91
N LEU A 61 -4.93 -10.59 10.01
CA LEU A 61 -5.13 -9.59 11.06
C LEU A 61 -5.23 -10.21 12.45
N GLU A 62 -5.85 -11.40 12.58
CA GLU A 62 -5.89 -12.14 13.85
C GLU A 62 -4.50 -12.64 14.30
N MET A 63 -3.66 -13.02 13.35
CA MET A 63 -2.32 -13.57 13.61
C MET A 63 -1.20 -12.52 13.58
N ARG A 64 -1.53 -11.25 13.37
CA ARG A 64 -0.54 -10.16 13.33
C ARG A 64 0.11 -9.91 14.69
N VAL A 65 1.27 -9.29 14.69
CA VAL A 65 1.81 -8.62 15.86
C VAL A 65 1.05 -7.30 16.03
N PRO A 66 0.23 -7.15 17.09
CA PRO A 66 -0.61 -5.96 17.22
C PRO A 66 0.22 -4.72 17.59
N VAL A 67 -0.19 -3.57 17.06
CA VAL A 67 0.36 -2.25 17.41
C VAL A 67 -0.81 -1.29 17.56
N ASP A 68 -0.89 -0.64 18.71
CA ASP A 68 -1.91 0.37 18.96
C ASP A 68 -1.31 1.78 18.84
N LEU A 69 -1.70 2.48 17.79
CA LEU A 69 -1.41 3.89 17.51
C LEU A 69 -2.72 4.63 17.16
N SER A 70 -3.85 4.11 17.64
CA SER A 70 -5.19 4.62 17.29
C SER A 70 -5.44 6.04 17.78
N GLU A 71 -4.77 6.47 18.85
CA GLU A 71 -4.87 7.85 19.37
C GLU A 71 -4.45 8.91 18.35
N PHE A 72 -3.58 8.55 17.39
CA PHE A 72 -3.16 9.47 16.32
C PHE A 72 -4.14 9.54 15.15
N ALA A 73 -5.12 8.64 15.08
CA ALA A 73 -6.04 8.48 13.93
C ALA A 73 -5.29 8.51 12.58
N PRO A 74 -4.29 7.63 12.36
CA PRO A 74 -3.38 7.74 11.24
C PRO A 74 -3.99 7.25 9.91
N ILE A 75 -3.37 7.70 8.80
CA ILE A 75 -3.61 7.18 7.46
C ILE A 75 -2.51 6.22 7.01
N ASP A 76 -2.88 5.16 6.28
CA ASP A 76 -1.95 4.37 5.46
C ASP A 76 -2.09 4.76 3.98
N ILE A 77 -0.96 4.87 3.28
CA ILE A 77 -0.90 5.17 1.84
C ILE A 77 -0.10 4.03 1.19
N VAL A 78 -0.77 3.17 0.44
CA VAL A 78 -0.17 1.94 -0.05
C VAL A 78 -0.79 1.50 -1.37
N GLY A 79 0.06 1.06 -2.31
CA GLY A 79 -0.36 0.35 -3.52
C GLY A 79 -0.21 -1.16 -3.36
N THR A 80 -0.90 -1.91 -4.20
CA THR A 80 -0.78 -3.39 -4.27
C THR A 80 0.58 -3.83 -4.77
N GLY A 81 1.24 -2.96 -5.51
CA GLY A 81 2.39 -3.34 -6.32
C GLY A 81 2.00 -4.29 -7.46
N GLY A 82 3.01 -4.71 -8.21
CA GLY A 82 2.81 -5.73 -9.22
C GLY A 82 2.04 -5.27 -10.46
N ASP A 83 1.97 -3.99 -10.70
CA ASP A 83 1.39 -3.37 -11.91
C ASP A 83 2.27 -3.58 -13.17
N GLY A 84 3.50 -4.10 -12.97
CA GLY A 84 4.48 -4.27 -14.05
C GLY A 84 5.18 -2.98 -14.46
N LYS A 85 4.96 -1.91 -13.71
CA LYS A 85 5.61 -0.61 -13.89
C LYS A 85 6.84 -0.51 -12.99
N ASN A 86 7.88 0.13 -13.47
CA ASN A 86 9.07 0.43 -12.67
C ASN A 86 9.04 1.90 -12.26
N THR A 87 8.02 2.28 -11.46
CA THR A 87 7.90 3.65 -10.96
C THR A 87 8.84 3.90 -9.78
N PHE A 88 9.24 5.16 -9.59
CA PHE A 88 9.88 5.57 -8.34
C PHE A 88 8.92 5.38 -7.14
N ASN A 89 9.44 5.48 -5.91
CA ASN A 89 8.68 5.18 -4.70
C ASN A 89 7.61 6.25 -4.37
N ILE A 90 6.59 6.40 -5.25
CA ILE A 90 5.54 7.43 -5.20
C ILE A 90 4.82 7.41 -3.85
N SER A 91 4.26 6.25 -3.45
CA SER A 91 3.48 6.15 -2.21
C SER A 91 4.34 6.42 -0.97
N THR A 92 5.64 6.04 -0.97
CA THR A 92 6.54 6.33 0.15
C THR A 92 6.85 7.82 0.26
N ALA A 93 7.13 8.49 -0.87
CA ALA A 93 7.33 9.94 -0.90
C ALA A 93 6.06 10.69 -0.47
N SER A 94 4.89 10.21 -0.90
CA SER A 94 3.60 10.76 -0.48
C SER A 94 3.38 10.63 1.03
N CYS A 95 3.83 9.55 1.68
CA CYS A 95 3.74 9.39 3.13
C CYS A 95 4.48 10.51 3.87
N PHE A 96 5.71 10.83 3.47
CA PHE A 96 6.48 11.92 4.09
C PHE A 96 5.90 13.30 3.76
N THR A 97 5.34 13.47 2.57
CA THR A 97 4.64 14.71 2.18
C THR A 97 3.40 14.94 3.03
N VAL A 98 2.59 13.91 3.25
CA VAL A 98 1.37 13.96 4.08
C VAL A 98 1.72 14.19 5.55
N ALA A 99 2.75 13.48 6.07
CA ALA A 99 3.23 13.68 7.44
C ALA A 99 3.78 15.10 7.65
N GLY A 100 4.53 15.64 6.67
CA GLY A 100 5.02 17.02 6.66
C GLY A 100 3.91 18.07 6.55
N ALA A 101 2.75 17.72 5.99
CA ALA A 101 1.55 18.54 6.01
C ALA A 101 0.81 18.52 7.37
N GLY A 102 1.26 17.70 8.32
CA GLY A 102 0.73 17.63 9.69
C GLY A 102 -0.27 16.50 9.91
N PHE A 103 -0.42 15.57 8.99
CA PHE A 103 -1.32 14.42 9.12
C PHE A 103 -0.54 13.17 9.56
N PRO A 104 -0.99 12.45 10.61
CA PRO A 104 -0.33 11.24 11.07
C PRO A 104 -0.40 10.11 10.03
N VAL A 105 0.75 9.46 9.77
CA VAL A 105 0.88 8.39 8.77
C VAL A 105 1.43 7.12 9.42
N VAL A 106 0.87 5.96 9.09
CA VAL A 106 1.40 4.63 9.43
C VAL A 106 1.68 3.85 8.16
N LYS A 107 2.88 3.99 7.62
CA LYS A 107 3.28 3.31 6.38
C LYS A 107 3.49 1.82 6.62
N HIS A 108 2.60 0.98 6.09
CA HIS A 108 2.84 -0.46 6.01
C HIS A 108 3.57 -0.78 4.71
N GLY A 109 4.83 -1.19 4.81
CA GLY A 109 5.71 -1.37 3.64
C GLY A 109 6.48 -2.67 3.64
N ASN A 110 6.98 -3.04 2.46
CA ASN A 110 7.80 -4.24 2.25
C ASN A 110 8.86 -3.96 1.18
N TYR A 111 9.75 -4.92 0.97
CA TYR A 111 10.65 -4.93 -0.17
C TYR A 111 9.87 -5.06 -1.49
N GLY A 112 10.44 -4.54 -2.56
CA GLY A 112 9.90 -4.69 -3.90
C GLY A 112 9.80 -6.17 -4.29
N ALA A 113 8.66 -6.59 -4.80
CA ALA A 113 8.47 -7.95 -5.30
C ALA A 113 8.85 -8.08 -6.78
N THR A 114 8.62 -7.04 -7.57
CA THR A 114 8.83 -6.97 -9.02
C THR A 114 9.56 -5.69 -9.45
N SER A 115 9.52 -4.63 -8.65
CA SER A 115 10.23 -3.38 -8.89
C SER A 115 11.68 -3.46 -8.40
N VAL A 116 12.53 -2.58 -8.93
CA VAL A 116 13.93 -2.42 -8.52
C VAL A 116 14.03 -2.04 -7.04
N SER A 117 13.12 -1.20 -6.56
CA SER A 117 13.10 -0.72 -5.17
C SER A 117 11.68 -0.63 -4.63
N GLY A 118 11.38 -1.40 -3.59
CA GLY A 118 10.17 -1.24 -2.79
C GLY A 118 10.34 -0.23 -1.67
N ALA A 119 9.26 0.00 -0.91
CA ALA A 119 9.26 0.97 0.19
C ALA A 119 10.36 0.70 1.23
N SER A 120 10.57 -0.59 1.61
CA SER A 120 11.61 -0.95 2.58
C SER A 120 13.02 -0.81 2.00
N ASN A 121 13.20 -1.05 0.69
CA ASN A 121 14.52 -0.88 0.06
C ASN A 121 14.99 0.59 0.16
N VAL A 122 14.12 1.54 -0.18
CA VAL A 122 14.49 2.95 -0.12
C VAL A 122 14.75 3.42 1.32
N MET A 123 14.01 2.91 2.30
CA MET A 123 14.24 3.24 3.70
C MET A 123 15.58 2.67 4.22
N GLU A 124 15.94 1.43 3.86
CA GLU A 124 17.25 0.85 4.20
C GLU A 124 18.43 1.60 3.58
N GLN A 125 18.28 2.09 2.34
CA GLN A 125 19.31 2.93 1.70
C GLN A 125 19.55 4.23 2.49
N HIS A 126 18.56 4.70 3.26
CA HIS A 126 18.69 5.84 4.17
C HIS A 126 19.12 5.45 5.60
N GLY A 127 19.52 4.20 5.83
CA GLY A 127 20.01 3.72 7.13
C GLY A 127 18.93 3.42 8.16
N VAL A 128 17.66 3.38 7.75
CA VAL A 128 16.54 3.07 8.65
C VAL A 128 16.60 1.60 9.09
N LYS A 129 16.54 1.37 10.38
CA LYS A 129 16.40 0.05 11.01
C LYS A 129 14.95 -0.19 11.37
N PHE A 130 14.38 -1.27 10.82
CA PHE A 130 12.98 -1.60 11.11
C PHE A 130 12.83 -2.21 12.49
N THR A 131 11.79 -1.80 13.18
CA THR A 131 11.47 -2.26 14.53
C THR A 131 10.00 -2.62 14.66
N ASN A 132 9.70 -3.47 15.64
CA ASN A 132 8.35 -3.71 16.16
C ASN A 132 8.20 -3.26 17.62
N ASP A 133 9.16 -2.48 18.12
CA ASP A 133 9.06 -1.82 19.42
C ASP A 133 8.01 -0.71 19.36
N VAL A 134 6.92 -0.89 20.10
CA VAL A 134 5.76 0.01 20.11
C VAL A 134 6.14 1.40 20.64
N ASP A 135 7.03 1.49 21.61
CA ASP A 135 7.46 2.78 22.19
C ASP A 135 8.28 3.57 21.17
N GLN A 136 9.12 2.91 20.38
CA GLN A 136 9.86 3.57 19.31
C GLN A 136 8.93 4.03 18.18
N LEU A 137 7.96 3.20 17.77
CA LEU A 137 6.96 3.57 16.76
C LEU A 137 6.12 4.77 17.23
N ARG A 138 5.68 4.77 18.49
CA ARG A 138 4.95 5.88 19.12
C ARG A 138 5.77 7.16 19.13
N ARG A 139 7.05 7.08 19.52
CA ARG A 139 7.98 8.22 19.50
C ARG A 139 8.13 8.81 18.10
N SER A 140 8.19 7.97 17.07
CA SER A 140 8.22 8.43 15.67
C SER A 140 6.93 9.18 15.31
N MET A 141 5.76 8.67 15.70
CA MET A 141 4.49 9.37 15.49
C MET A 141 4.46 10.74 16.19
N GLU A 142 4.87 10.81 17.45
CA GLU A 142 4.88 12.05 18.25
C GLU A 142 5.85 13.10 17.69
N GLN A 143 7.01 12.70 17.19
CA GLN A 143 8.08 13.63 16.81
C GLN A 143 8.10 13.98 15.31
N CYS A 144 7.56 13.12 14.45
CA CYS A 144 7.59 13.35 13.01
C CYS A 144 6.31 12.90 12.26
N ASN A 145 5.22 12.64 12.95
CA ASN A 145 3.91 12.25 12.38
C ASN A 145 3.94 11.02 11.48
N ILE A 146 4.98 10.18 11.55
CA ILE A 146 5.05 8.96 10.72
C ILE A 146 5.71 7.81 11.48
N ALA A 147 5.10 6.62 11.38
CA ALA A 147 5.71 5.35 11.76
C ALA A 147 5.79 4.42 10.55
N TYR A 148 6.88 3.66 10.46
CA TYR A 148 7.09 2.69 9.39
C TYR A 148 6.95 1.27 9.93
N LEU A 149 6.01 0.52 9.36
CA LEU A 149 5.67 -0.84 9.76
C LEU A 149 6.18 -1.82 8.67
N HIS A 150 7.37 -2.38 8.91
CA HIS A 150 7.95 -3.36 7.98
C HIS A 150 7.19 -4.68 8.05
N ALA A 151 6.45 -5.01 7.01
CA ALA A 151 5.48 -6.11 6.97
C ALA A 151 5.98 -7.45 7.51
N PRO A 152 7.23 -7.91 7.26
CA PRO A 152 7.75 -9.14 7.81
C PRO A 152 7.83 -9.21 9.34
N LEU A 153 7.91 -8.06 10.02
CA LEU A 153 7.94 -8.01 11.49
C LEU A 153 6.55 -8.14 12.11
N PHE A 154 5.49 -7.77 11.37
CA PHE A 154 4.14 -7.70 11.89
C PHE A 154 3.20 -8.80 11.39
N ASN A 155 3.54 -9.47 10.29
CA ASN A 155 2.71 -10.50 9.66
C ASN A 155 3.46 -11.84 9.57
N PRO A 156 3.78 -12.50 10.70
CA PRO A 156 4.57 -13.74 10.72
C PRO A 156 3.89 -14.89 9.96
N ALA A 157 2.56 -14.90 9.87
CA ALA A 157 1.80 -15.92 9.15
C ALA A 157 2.17 -16.00 7.65
N LEU A 158 2.60 -14.88 7.04
CA LEU A 158 3.02 -14.86 5.64
C LEU A 158 4.35 -15.60 5.40
N LYS A 159 5.16 -15.85 6.45
CA LYS A 159 6.39 -16.65 6.33
C LYS A 159 6.10 -18.09 5.92
N ALA A 160 4.97 -18.66 6.35
CA ALA A 160 4.58 -20.03 6.03
C ALA A 160 4.32 -20.25 4.54
N VAL A 161 3.86 -19.22 3.81
CA VAL A 161 3.58 -19.30 2.37
C VAL A 161 4.73 -18.82 1.49
N ALA A 162 5.75 -18.21 2.06
CA ALA A 162 6.88 -17.63 1.32
C ALA A 162 7.61 -18.64 0.43
N PRO A 163 7.96 -19.88 0.89
CA PRO A 163 8.62 -20.87 0.06
C PRO A 163 7.78 -21.29 -1.15
N VAL A 164 6.48 -21.52 -0.96
CA VAL A 164 5.55 -21.91 -2.02
C VAL A 164 5.40 -20.79 -3.05
N ARG A 165 5.22 -19.55 -2.60
CA ARG A 165 5.14 -18.38 -3.49
C ARG A 165 6.40 -18.18 -4.31
N LYS A 166 7.58 -18.37 -3.67
CA LYS A 166 8.87 -18.29 -4.35
C LYS A 166 9.02 -19.41 -5.39
N GLY A 167 8.58 -20.64 -5.06
CA GLY A 167 8.62 -21.78 -5.98
C GLY A 167 7.69 -21.63 -7.18
N LEU A 168 6.50 -21.04 -6.98
CA LEU A 168 5.56 -20.76 -8.07
C LEU A 168 6.05 -19.65 -9.01
N ALA A 169 6.86 -18.70 -8.52
CA ALA A 169 7.46 -17.60 -9.27
C ALA A 169 6.46 -16.76 -10.08
N VAL A 170 5.19 -16.73 -9.65
CA VAL A 170 4.11 -15.93 -10.26
C VAL A 170 3.42 -15.07 -9.22
N ARG A 171 2.75 -14.02 -9.66
CA ARG A 171 1.89 -13.21 -8.80
C ARG A 171 0.73 -14.05 -8.30
N THR A 172 0.43 -13.97 -7.02
CA THR A 172 -0.65 -14.72 -6.37
C THR A 172 -1.61 -13.78 -5.65
N PHE A 173 -2.75 -14.30 -5.18
CA PHE A 173 -3.69 -13.48 -4.39
C PHE A 173 -3.07 -12.91 -3.09
N PHE A 174 -1.99 -13.48 -2.58
CA PHE A 174 -1.26 -12.91 -1.45
C PHE A 174 -0.69 -11.50 -1.72
N ASN A 175 -0.46 -11.17 -2.99
CA ASN A 175 -0.03 -9.82 -3.36
C ASN A 175 -1.14 -8.77 -3.13
N MET A 176 -2.41 -9.21 -3.15
CA MET A 176 -3.56 -8.35 -2.87
C MET A 176 -3.78 -8.13 -1.37
N LEU A 177 -3.20 -8.97 -0.49
CA LEU A 177 -3.46 -8.91 0.95
C LEU A 177 -2.61 -7.86 1.68
N GLY A 178 -1.42 -7.53 1.15
CA GLY A 178 -0.50 -6.60 1.81
C GLY A 178 -1.14 -5.28 2.24
N PRO A 179 -1.81 -4.54 1.34
CA PRO A 179 -2.49 -3.29 1.68
C PRO A 179 -3.66 -3.42 2.66
N LEU A 180 -4.22 -4.62 2.80
CA LEU A 180 -5.41 -4.87 3.62
C LEU A 180 -5.09 -5.27 5.07
N VAL A 181 -3.80 -5.43 5.40
CA VAL A 181 -3.37 -6.04 6.68
C VAL A 181 -2.36 -5.17 7.45
N ASN A 182 -2.50 -3.84 7.36
CA ASN A 182 -1.75 -2.94 8.22
C ASN A 182 -2.03 -3.26 9.69
N PRO A 183 -1.00 -3.56 10.50
CA PRO A 183 -1.18 -4.06 11.87
C PRO A 183 -1.80 -3.04 12.83
N VAL A 184 -1.72 -1.75 12.52
CA VAL A 184 -2.33 -0.66 13.31
C VAL A 184 -3.84 -0.58 13.13
N LEU A 185 -4.40 -1.13 12.04
CA LEU A 185 -5.81 -0.93 11.64
C LEU A 185 -6.14 0.56 11.50
N PRO A 186 -5.51 1.27 10.57
CA PRO A 186 -5.57 2.72 10.48
C PRO A 186 -6.99 3.23 10.28
N ALA A 187 -7.28 4.44 10.82
CA ALA A 187 -8.57 5.09 10.68
C ALA A 187 -8.87 5.48 9.22
N TYR A 188 -7.82 5.74 8.44
CA TYR A 188 -7.90 6.21 7.06
C TYR A 188 -6.97 5.40 6.17
N GLN A 189 -7.37 5.17 4.90
CA GLN A 189 -6.52 4.49 3.91
C GLN A 189 -6.67 5.08 2.51
N LEU A 190 -5.55 5.35 1.86
CA LEU A 190 -5.47 5.52 0.41
C LEU A 190 -4.85 4.25 -0.19
N LEU A 191 -5.61 3.54 -0.99
CA LEU A 191 -5.27 2.23 -1.54
C LEU A 191 -5.12 2.32 -3.04
N GLY A 192 -3.95 2.02 -3.57
CA GLY A 192 -3.72 1.95 -5.00
C GLY A 192 -3.84 0.54 -5.55
N VAL A 193 -4.47 0.39 -6.72
CA VAL A 193 -4.68 -0.91 -7.37
C VAL A 193 -4.42 -0.83 -8.87
N TYR A 194 -3.89 -1.91 -9.46
CA TYR A 194 -3.43 -1.92 -10.84
C TYR A 194 -4.51 -2.25 -11.89
N ASN A 195 -5.76 -2.54 -11.49
CA ASN A 195 -6.87 -2.77 -12.42
C ASN A 195 -8.25 -2.52 -11.80
N LEU A 196 -9.26 -2.34 -12.65
CA LEU A 196 -10.64 -2.09 -12.24
C LEU A 196 -11.31 -3.24 -11.48
N PRO A 197 -11.10 -4.55 -11.82
CA PRO A 197 -11.62 -5.64 -11.01
C PRO A 197 -11.14 -5.57 -9.54
N LEU A 198 -9.85 -5.25 -9.32
CA LEU A 198 -9.28 -5.12 -7.98
C LEU A 198 -9.77 -3.86 -7.27
N LEU A 199 -9.99 -2.75 -7.99
CA LEU A 199 -10.62 -1.55 -7.44
C LEU A 199 -12.00 -1.89 -6.87
N ARG A 200 -12.81 -2.61 -7.62
CA ARG A 200 -14.13 -3.05 -7.19
C ARG A 200 -14.07 -3.99 -5.99
N LEU A 201 -13.15 -4.96 -6.03
CA LEU A 201 -12.95 -5.93 -4.95
C LEU A 201 -12.55 -5.23 -3.63
N TYR A 202 -11.62 -4.26 -3.68
CA TYR A 202 -11.19 -3.48 -2.52
C TYR A 202 -12.31 -2.58 -2.00
N THR A 203 -13.03 -1.89 -2.88
CA THR A 203 -14.16 -1.05 -2.50
C THR A 203 -15.19 -1.87 -1.70
N TYR A 204 -15.58 -3.04 -2.18
CA TYR A 204 -16.52 -3.91 -1.45
C TYR A 204 -15.93 -4.44 -0.13
N THR A 205 -14.63 -4.78 -0.10
CA THR A 205 -13.97 -5.24 1.13
C THR A 205 -13.99 -4.18 2.25
N TYR A 206 -13.93 -2.90 1.88
CA TYR A 206 -13.93 -1.79 2.84
C TYR A 206 -15.31 -1.22 3.16
N GLN A 207 -16.35 -1.50 2.38
CA GLN A 207 -17.71 -1.00 2.64
C GLN A 207 -18.25 -1.42 4.01
N GLU A 208 -17.87 -2.59 4.52
CA GLU A 208 -18.25 -3.08 5.83
C GLU A 208 -17.32 -2.63 6.96
N SER A 209 -16.23 -1.94 6.63
CA SER A 209 -15.25 -1.48 7.62
C SER A 209 -15.62 -0.11 8.19
N LYS A 210 -15.07 0.21 9.37
CA LYS A 210 -15.16 1.57 9.94
C LYS A 210 -14.08 2.51 9.37
N THR A 211 -13.11 1.99 8.63
CA THR A 211 -12.03 2.75 8.02
C THR A 211 -12.58 3.62 6.90
N LYS A 212 -12.26 4.91 6.91
CA LYS A 212 -12.52 5.80 5.78
C LYS A 212 -11.45 5.55 4.72
N PHE A 213 -11.85 5.40 3.48
CA PHE A 213 -10.93 4.99 2.42
C PHE A 213 -11.20 5.66 1.09
N ALA A 214 -10.17 5.69 0.27
CA ALA A 214 -10.28 5.83 -1.17
C ALA A 214 -9.43 4.75 -1.86
N VAL A 215 -9.96 4.13 -2.90
CA VAL A 215 -9.24 3.23 -3.79
C VAL A 215 -8.98 3.95 -5.09
N VAL A 216 -7.72 4.02 -5.51
CA VAL A 216 -7.29 4.71 -6.73
C VAL A 216 -6.72 3.73 -7.75
N HIS A 217 -6.94 4.04 -9.02
CA HIS A 217 -6.42 3.27 -10.15
C HIS A 217 -6.25 4.18 -11.36
N SER A 218 -5.04 4.28 -11.90
CA SER A 218 -4.81 4.92 -13.20
C SER A 218 -5.19 3.97 -14.33
N LEU A 219 -6.00 4.43 -15.29
CA LEU A 219 -6.63 3.57 -16.30
C LEU A 219 -5.62 2.91 -17.28
N ASP A 220 -4.39 3.37 -17.30
CA ASP A 220 -3.25 2.77 -18.01
C ASP A 220 -2.45 1.77 -17.17
N GLY A 221 -2.98 1.36 -16.00
CA GLY A 221 -2.53 0.19 -15.27
C GLY A 221 -1.63 0.44 -14.06
N TYR A 222 -1.40 1.70 -13.65
CA TYR A 222 -0.66 1.98 -12.41
C TYR A 222 -1.55 1.77 -11.18
N ASP A 223 -0.92 1.29 -10.12
CA ASP A 223 -1.54 1.18 -8.80
C ASP A 223 -1.34 2.44 -7.93
N GLU A 224 -1.13 3.58 -8.59
CA GLU A 224 -1.01 4.92 -8.02
C GLU A 224 -1.64 5.93 -8.98
N ILE A 225 -1.82 7.18 -8.59
CA ILE A 225 -2.22 8.25 -9.50
C ILE A 225 -0.97 8.70 -10.24
N SER A 226 -0.85 8.27 -11.50
CA SER A 226 0.35 8.47 -12.33
C SER A 226 0.40 9.81 -13.06
N LEU A 227 -0.76 10.45 -13.29
CA LEU A 227 -0.90 11.61 -14.17
C LEU A 227 -0.46 11.36 -15.64
N THR A 228 -0.28 10.08 -16.03
CA THR A 228 -0.02 9.68 -17.41
C THR A 228 -1.32 9.51 -18.19
N ASN A 229 -2.40 9.21 -17.50
CA ASN A 229 -3.73 9.00 -18.06
C ASN A 229 -4.82 9.44 -17.06
N GLU A 230 -6.07 9.22 -17.43
CA GLU A 230 -7.22 9.31 -16.53
C GLU A 230 -7.05 8.30 -15.38
N PHE A 231 -7.59 8.64 -14.23
CA PHE A 231 -7.60 7.74 -13.09
C PHE A 231 -8.96 7.73 -12.39
N LYS A 232 -9.29 6.59 -11.83
CA LYS A 232 -10.53 6.38 -11.09
C LYS A 232 -10.27 6.39 -9.59
N VAL A 233 -11.14 7.05 -8.86
CA VAL A 233 -11.18 7.07 -7.40
C VAL A 233 -12.52 6.53 -6.95
N ALA A 234 -12.51 5.51 -6.07
CA ALA A 234 -13.70 4.95 -5.44
C ALA A 234 -13.62 5.14 -3.93
N THR A 235 -14.71 5.62 -3.34
CA THR A 235 -14.89 5.81 -1.90
C THR A 235 -16.13 5.05 -1.43
N SER A 236 -16.44 5.10 -0.15
CA SER A 236 -17.71 4.55 0.35
C SER A 236 -18.95 5.28 -0.20
N ALA A 237 -18.80 6.54 -0.64
CA ALA A 237 -19.90 7.39 -1.08
C ALA A 237 -20.12 7.38 -2.59
N ASN A 238 -19.03 7.37 -3.37
CA ASN A 238 -19.10 7.48 -4.83
C ASN A 238 -17.85 6.96 -5.53
N GLU A 239 -17.94 6.89 -6.85
CA GLU A 239 -16.82 6.64 -7.76
C GLU A 239 -16.75 7.81 -8.75
N LYS A 240 -15.53 8.28 -9.02
CA LYS A 240 -15.29 9.38 -9.95
C LYS A 240 -14.04 9.12 -10.79
N ILE A 241 -14.09 9.49 -12.06
CA ILE A 241 -12.94 9.53 -12.96
C ILE A 241 -12.46 10.98 -13.05
N TYR A 242 -11.16 11.16 -12.92
CA TYR A 242 -10.48 12.44 -13.06
C TYR A 242 -9.53 12.38 -14.25
N THR A 243 -9.35 13.50 -14.92
CA THR A 243 -8.24 13.72 -15.86
C THR A 243 -7.18 14.57 -15.16
N PRO A 244 -5.88 14.42 -15.47
CA PRO A 244 -4.86 15.33 -14.96
C PRO A 244 -5.22 16.79 -15.13
N GLU A 245 -5.70 17.15 -16.32
CA GLU A 245 -6.05 18.51 -16.72
C GLU A 245 -7.20 19.08 -15.88
N SER A 246 -8.16 18.24 -15.46
CA SER A 246 -9.27 18.68 -14.60
C SER A 246 -8.82 19.13 -13.20
N LEU A 247 -7.60 18.77 -12.80
CA LEU A 247 -6.99 19.11 -11.52
C LEU A 247 -5.81 20.09 -11.68
N GLY A 248 -5.64 20.68 -12.88
CA GLY A 248 -4.60 21.64 -13.16
C GLY A 248 -3.21 21.05 -13.41
N PHE A 249 -3.11 19.75 -13.70
CA PHE A 249 -1.84 19.10 -14.02
C PHE A 249 -1.72 18.81 -15.52
N SER A 250 -0.49 18.79 -15.99
CA SER A 250 -0.17 18.28 -17.33
C SER A 250 -0.21 16.75 -17.34
N ARG A 251 -0.46 16.16 -18.50
CA ARG A 251 -0.32 14.73 -18.71
C ARG A 251 1.14 14.40 -18.99
N TYR A 252 1.70 13.44 -18.23
CA TYR A 252 3.09 13.01 -18.34
C TYR A 252 3.23 11.73 -19.14
N LYS A 253 4.48 11.34 -19.43
CA LYS A 253 4.81 10.07 -20.10
C LYS A 253 5.25 9.03 -19.06
N ASP A 254 5.10 7.76 -19.39
CA ASP A 254 5.58 6.63 -18.56
C ASP A 254 7.07 6.81 -18.19
N THR A 255 7.89 7.27 -19.13
CA THR A 255 9.33 7.50 -18.94
C THR A 255 9.64 8.59 -17.90
N ASP A 256 8.71 9.50 -17.64
CA ASP A 256 8.91 10.58 -16.65
C ASP A 256 8.78 10.04 -15.20
N LEU A 257 8.25 8.82 -15.05
CA LEU A 257 7.99 8.15 -13.76
C LEU A 257 8.97 7.00 -13.49
N ASP A 258 9.96 6.78 -14.33
CA ASP A 258 10.94 5.68 -14.18
C ASP A 258 11.63 5.74 -12.81
N GLY A 259 11.68 4.59 -12.13
CA GLY A 259 12.25 4.42 -10.79
C GLY A 259 13.75 4.13 -10.75
N GLY A 260 14.42 4.17 -11.92
CA GLY A 260 15.84 3.85 -12.04
C GLY A 260 16.10 2.36 -12.28
N GLN A 261 17.37 2.01 -12.37
CA GLN A 261 17.82 0.65 -12.69
C GLN A 261 18.41 -0.08 -11.47
N THR A 262 18.74 0.68 -10.42
CA THR A 262 19.35 0.18 -9.19
C THR A 262 18.63 0.73 -7.95
N PRO A 263 18.76 0.09 -6.78
CA PRO A 263 18.24 0.65 -5.53
C PRO A 263 18.84 2.03 -5.19
N GLU A 264 20.09 2.29 -5.60
CA GLU A 264 20.76 3.56 -5.42
C GLU A 264 20.14 4.65 -6.31
N ASP A 265 19.76 4.33 -7.56
CA ASP A 265 19.04 5.26 -8.43
C ASP A 265 17.69 5.63 -7.82
N ALA A 266 16.96 4.63 -7.32
CA ALA A 266 15.67 4.85 -6.67
C ALA A 266 15.79 5.75 -5.42
N ALA A 267 16.82 5.53 -4.59
CA ALA A 267 17.09 6.37 -3.43
C ALA A 267 17.42 7.81 -3.84
N LYS A 268 18.22 7.99 -4.90
CA LYS A 268 18.57 9.33 -5.43
C LYS A 268 17.35 10.07 -5.98
N ILE A 269 16.45 9.37 -6.69
CA ILE A 269 15.18 9.95 -7.15
C ILE A 269 14.35 10.39 -5.95
N PHE A 270 14.24 9.55 -4.94
CA PHE A 270 13.52 9.85 -3.71
C PHE A 270 14.10 11.08 -3.00
N ASP A 271 15.43 11.17 -2.89
CA ASP A 271 16.11 12.32 -2.31
C ASP A 271 15.85 13.61 -3.11
N ASN A 272 15.90 13.54 -4.44
CA ASN A 272 15.60 14.69 -5.28
C ASN A 272 14.17 15.20 -5.06
N ILE A 273 13.21 14.30 -4.89
CA ILE A 273 11.82 14.67 -4.60
C ILE A 273 11.73 15.37 -3.24
N MET A 274 12.31 14.78 -2.19
CA MET A 274 12.28 15.35 -0.84
C MET A 274 13.03 16.69 -0.75
N ASN A 275 14.11 16.86 -1.51
CA ASN A 275 14.87 18.12 -1.61
C ASN A 275 14.23 19.15 -2.56
N ASN A 276 13.08 18.85 -3.18
CA ASN A 276 12.40 19.70 -4.16
C ASN A 276 13.23 20.00 -5.42
N THR A 277 14.17 19.11 -5.77
CA THR A 277 15.05 19.22 -6.96
C THR A 277 14.69 18.24 -8.06
N ALA A 278 13.65 17.42 -7.87
CA ALA A 278 13.14 16.48 -8.85
C ALA A 278 12.46 17.15 -10.03
N THR A 279 12.16 16.38 -11.07
CA THR A 279 11.39 16.85 -12.22
C THR A 279 9.99 17.29 -11.81
N GLU A 280 9.35 18.12 -12.62
CA GLU A 280 7.97 18.55 -12.38
C GLU A 280 7.01 17.35 -12.34
N ALA A 281 7.17 16.38 -13.24
CA ALA A 281 6.38 15.16 -13.26
C ALA A 281 6.46 14.39 -11.94
N GLN A 282 7.67 14.12 -11.45
CA GLN A 282 7.90 13.41 -10.20
C GLN A 282 7.27 14.15 -9.00
N LYS A 283 7.45 15.46 -8.91
CA LYS A 283 6.86 16.27 -7.84
C LYS A 283 5.33 16.26 -7.90
N ASN A 284 4.76 16.48 -9.08
CA ASN A 284 3.32 16.58 -9.25
C ASN A 284 2.60 15.23 -8.99
N VAL A 285 3.23 14.11 -9.34
CA VAL A 285 2.70 12.78 -9.02
C VAL A 285 2.70 12.54 -7.50
N VAL A 286 3.73 12.96 -6.78
CA VAL A 286 3.73 12.88 -5.31
C VAL A 286 2.68 13.82 -4.71
N VAL A 287 2.57 15.04 -5.22
CA VAL A 287 1.57 16.02 -4.75
C VAL A 287 0.15 15.48 -4.90
N ILE A 288 -0.20 14.91 -6.07
CA ILE A 288 -1.58 14.44 -6.29
C ILE A 288 -1.92 13.23 -5.42
N ASN A 289 -1.03 12.24 -5.27
CA ASN A 289 -1.25 11.11 -4.38
C ASN A 289 -1.38 11.56 -2.92
N SER A 290 -0.55 12.51 -2.49
CA SER A 290 -0.65 13.13 -1.16
C SER A 290 -1.95 13.89 -0.96
N ALA A 291 -2.42 14.63 -1.98
CA ALA A 291 -3.66 15.38 -1.93
C ALA A 291 -4.88 14.47 -1.74
N PHE A 292 -4.96 13.36 -2.47
CA PHE A 292 -6.04 12.39 -2.26
C PHE A 292 -5.96 11.71 -0.89
N ALA A 293 -4.77 11.46 -0.36
CA ALA A 293 -4.60 10.97 1.01
C ALA A 293 -5.12 11.98 2.04
N ILE A 294 -4.77 13.26 1.90
CA ILE A 294 -5.26 14.34 2.76
C ILE A 294 -6.79 14.46 2.66
N HIS A 295 -7.35 14.36 1.45
CA HIS A 295 -8.80 14.44 1.24
C HIS A 295 -9.56 13.26 1.89
N VAL A 296 -8.96 12.06 1.99
CA VAL A 296 -9.55 10.96 2.77
C VAL A 296 -9.65 11.31 4.26
N VAL A 297 -8.65 12.01 4.80
CA VAL A 297 -8.63 12.44 6.21
C VAL A 297 -9.55 13.64 6.45
N CYS A 298 -9.57 14.60 5.53
CA CYS A 298 -10.33 15.85 5.60
C CYS A 298 -11.31 15.97 4.42
N PRO A 299 -12.39 15.19 4.40
CA PRO A 299 -13.33 15.16 3.27
C PRO A 299 -14.14 16.47 3.12
N GLU A 300 -14.11 17.35 4.11
CA GLU A 300 -14.72 18.69 4.07
C GLU A 300 -13.91 19.69 3.23
N LYS A 301 -12.63 19.43 2.97
CA LYS A 301 -11.77 20.25 2.09
C LYS A 301 -11.98 19.88 0.64
N THR A 302 -11.85 20.85 -0.25
CA THR A 302 -11.83 20.55 -1.69
C THR A 302 -10.52 19.86 -2.07
N ILE A 303 -10.51 19.15 -3.20
CA ILE A 303 -9.29 18.50 -3.66
C ILE A 303 -8.20 19.53 -4.02
N GLU A 304 -8.58 20.69 -4.49
CA GLU A 304 -7.68 21.81 -4.80
C GLU A 304 -6.99 22.34 -3.52
N GLU A 305 -7.71 22.45 -2.41
CA GLU A 305 -7.14 22.79 -1.11
C GLU A 305 -6.16 21.72 -0.64
N CYS A 306 -6.49 20.44 -0.82
CA CYS A 306 -5.60 19.33 -0.49
C CYS A 306 -4.34 19.32 -1.37
N ILE A 307 -4.46 19.65 -2.66
CA ILE A 307 -3.32 19.82 -3.58
C ILE A 307 -2.41 20.95 -3.08
N ALA A 308 -2.98 22.09 -2.69
CA ALA A 308 -2.20 23.20 -2.15
C ALA A 308 -1.45 22.83 -0.87
N MET A 309 -2.08 22.08 0.04
CA MET A 309 -1.45 21.61 1.29
C MET A 309 -0.30 20.64 1.03
N ALA A 310 -0.48 19.68 0.11
CA ALA A 310 0.55 18.72 -0.28
C ALA A 310 1.74 19.43 -0.94
N LYS A 311 1.46 20.35 -1.87
CA LYS A 311 2.46 21.15 -2.56
C LYS A 311 3.27 22.01 -1.58
N GLU A 312 2.58 22.69 -0.66
CA GLU A 312 3.26 23.49 0.39
C GLU A 312 4.16 22.62 1.28
N SER A 313 3.73 21.42 1.69
CA SER A 313 4.55 20.51 2.49
C SER A 313 5.86 20.14 1.80
N LEU A 314 5.80 19.87 0.49
CA LEU A 314 6.97 19.49 -0.30
C LEU A 314 7.86 20.70 -0.56
N GLU A 315 7.32 21.82 -1.07
CA GLU A 315 8.06 23.02 -1.48
C GLU A 315 8.67 23.79 -0.32
N SER A 316 8.01 23.82 0.85
CA SER A 316 8.54 24.48 2.05
C SER A 316 9.64 23.69 2.76
N GLY A 317 9.88 22.43 2.34
CA GLY A 317 10.85 21.52 2.97
C GLY A 317 10.33 20.83 4.24
N ARG A 318 9.04 20.95 4.59
CA ARG A 318 8.46 20.22 5.75
C ARG A 318 8.52 18.71 5.55
N ALA A 319 8.23 18.22 4.34
CA ALA A 319 8.38 16.80 4.01
C ALA A 319 9.83 16.32 4.23
N LEU A 320 10.83 17.08 3.78
CA LEU A 320 12.24 16.78 4.02
C LEU A 320 12.61 16.79 5.52
N THR A 321 12.10 17.76 6.26
CA THR A 321 12.34 17.86 7.72
C THR A 321 11.77 16.63 8.42
N THR A 322 10.58 16.21 8.04
CA THR A 322 9.94 14.97 8.54
C THR A 322 10.78 13.74 8.23
N LEU A 323 11.26 13.59 6.97
CA LEU A 323 12.13 12.48 6.58
C LEU A 323 13.42 12.46 7.40
N LYS A 324 14.12 13.59 7.53
CA LYS A 324 15.37 13.70 8.33
C LYS A 324 15.15 13.31 9.77
N LYS A 325 14.05 13.79 10.38
CA LYS A 325 13.71 13.46 11.77
C LYS A 325 13.37 11.98 11.91
N PHE A 326 12.62 11.41 10.95
CA PHE A 326 12.30 10.00 10.94
C PHE A 326 13.57 9.12 10.84
N ILE A 327 14.52 9.46 9.96
CA ILE A 327 15.80 8.75 9.84
C ILE A 327 16.59 8.83 11.16
N GLU A 328 16.73 10.03 11.74
CA GLU A 328 17.42 10.25 13.03
C GLU A 328 16.88 9.34 14.15
N LEU A 329 15.56 9.17 14.21
CA LEU A 329 14.90 8.36 15.24
C LEU A 329 15.03 6.85 15.01
N ASN A 330 15.27 6.41 13.77
CA ASN A 330 15.19 5.02 13.38
C ASN A 330 16.48 4.46 12.73
N SER A 331 17.61 5.14 12.87
CA SER A 331 18.94 4.69 12.37
C SER A 331 19.69 3.82 13.34
#